data_51803b8a149c3eb951de2e8a8a1311b3
#
_entry.id   51803b8a149c3eb951de2e8a8a1311b3
#
_cell.length_a   1.000
_cell.length_b   1.000
_cell.length_c   1.000
_cell.angle_alpha   90.00
_cell.angle_beta   90.00
_cell.angle_gamma   90.00
#
_symmetry.space_group_name_H-M   'P 1'
#
loop_
_entity.id
_entity.type
_entity.pdbx_description
1 polymer ?
#
loop_
_entity_poly.entity_id
_entity_poly.type
_entity_poly.pdbx_seq_one_letter_code
_entity_poly.pdbx_strand_id
1 'polypeptide(L)'
;MILIAGPCVIESRELIMQVAESLRKFNEMSGVEFYFKSSFDKANRTSISSFRGPGLQRGCEILAEVKEKFGYKILTDIHESYQAEPAARVADVLQIPAFLCRQTDLLVAAASTQAVVNIKKGQFLSPQAMKHSVEKVLQTRSARAYTPQSDAASGGTKAAQNSACSDDAEICGVQSGARSGANDGSSALGAQNSCGTGQNAQNFIHTCGTKSDAENAAKSMATPCATRNNSKNETQNAPQPNFSHACNAQDGSISAAQPSGKGMHDLARHYGVWLTERGSTFGYGNLIVDMRSLPIMREFAPVIFDATHSVQMPSIGATSGGDSRFVPYLARAAAAVGVDGFFYETHPDPAHALSDGPNMLNLQQLERIVAQTLAIQKALGF
;
A
#
# COMPACT_ATOMS: atom_id res chain seq x y z
N MET A 1 -12.23 -10.86 -13.28
CA MET A 1 -11.72 -9.55 -12.79
C MET A 1 -11.52 -9.60 -11.29
N ILE A 2 -10.34 -9.23 -10.79
CA ILE A 2 -10.10 -9.08 -9.35
C ILE A 2 -10.73 -7.76 -8.89
N LEU A 3 -11.53 -7.80 -7.83
CA LEU A 3 -12.14 -6.62 -7.20
C LEU A 3 -11.74 -6.56 -5.72
N ILE A 4 -11.00 -5.54 -5.36
CA ILE A 4 -10.60 -5.26 -3.98
C ILE A 4 -11.41 -4.05 -3.53
N ALA A 5 -12.25 -4.21 -2.49
CA ALA A 5 -13.03 -3.10 -1.96
C ALA A 5 -13.28 -3.22 -0.46
N GLY A 6 -13.41 -2.06 0.21
CA GLY A 6 -13.69 -1.96 1.64
C GLY A 6 -13.27 -0.61 2.22
N PRO A 7 -13.41 -0.41 3.52
CA PRO A 7 -13.00 0.83 4.18
C PRO A 7 -11.48 1.03 4.16
N CYS A 8 -11.06 2.30 4.18
CA CYS A 8 -9.64 2.66 4.24
C CYS A 8 -8.93 2.00 5.43
N VAL A 9 -9.55 2.10 6.62
CA VAL A 9 -9.03 1.58 7.89
C VAL A 9 -10.19 1.00 8.71
N ILE A 10 -9.88 0.10 9.63
CA ILE A 10 -10.84 -0.40 10.61
C ILE A 10 -11.10 0.70 11.63
N GLU A 11 -12.22 1.41 11.49
CA GLU A 11 -12.64 2.47 12.41
C GLU A 11 -13.36 1.89 13.62
N SER A 12 -14.28 0.97 13.39
CA SER A 12 -14.94 0.15 14.40
C SER A 12 -15.34 -1.20 13.83
N ARG A 13 -15.61 -2.17 14.69
CA ARG A 13 -16.12 -3.48 14.29
C ARG A 13 -17.49 -3.36 13.59
N GLU A 14 -18.36 -2.53 14.13
CA GLU A 14 -19.72 -2.30 13.63
C GLU A 14 -19.70 -1.73 12.21
N LEU A 15 -18.85 -0.73 11.94
CA LEU A 15 -18.68 -0.15 10.61
C LEU A 15 -18.17 -1.21 9.61
N ILE A 16 -17.18 -1.99 10.02
CA ILE A 16 -16.63 -3.07 9.16
C ILE A 16 -17.71 -4.08 8.78
N MET A 17 -18.53 -4.54 9.75
CA MET A 17 -19.61 -5.48 9.49
C MET A 17 -20.71 -4.87 8.61
N GLN A 18 -21.05 -3.60 8.80
CA GLN A 18 -22.02 -2.88 7.97
C GLN A 18 -21.55 -2.78 6.51
N VAL A 19 -20.28 -2.39 6.31
CA VAL A 19 -19.70 -2.30 4.96
C VAL A 19 -19.60 -3.68 4.34
N ALA A 20 -19.13 -4.69 5.07
CA ALA A 20 -19.03 -6.06 4.57
C ALA A 20 -20.40 -6.58 4.09
N GLU A 21 -21.47 -6.37 4.86
CA GLU A 21 -22.84 -6.73 4.44
C GLU A 21 -23.24 -6.04 3.13
N SER A 22 -22.94 -4.74 3.01
CA SER A 22 -23.27 -3.95 1.82
C SER A 22 -22.51 -4.38 0.55
N LEU A 23 -21.37 -5.07 0.71
CA LEU A 23 -20.54 -5.54 -0.39
C LEU A 23 -20.84 -6.99 -0.82
N ARG A 24 -21.80 -7.69 -0.20
CA ARG A 24 -22.17 -9.10 -0.46
C ARG A 24 -22.39 -9.39 -1.95
N LYS A 25 -23.08 -8.51 -2.65
CA LYS A 25 -23.37 -8.63 -4.08
C LYS A 25 -22.13 -8.77 -4.97
N PHE A 26 -20.99 -8.20 -4.58
CA PHE A 26 -19.77 -8.32 -5.36
C PHE A 26 -19.12 -9.68 -5.21
N ASN A 27 -19.25 -10.34 -4.07
CA ASN A 27 -18.77 -11.70 -3.86
C ASN A 27 -19.61 -12.74 -4.64
N GLU A 28 -20.86 -12.42 -4.93
CA GLU A 28 -21.79 -13.27 -5.68
C GLU A 28 -21.78 -12.98 -7.18
N MET A 29 -21.06 -11.92 -7.62
CA MET A 29 -21.06 -11.45 -9.00
C MET A 29 -20.21 -12.35 -9.89
N SER A 30 -20.82 -12.91 -10.94
CA SER A 30 -20.13 -13.77 -11.90
C SER A 30 -18.98 -13.02 -12.61
N GLY A 31 -17.83 -13.66 -12.70
CA GLY A 31 -16.63 -13.09 -13.31
C GLY A 31 -15.86 -12.12 -12.41
N VAL A 32 -16.28 -11.95 -11.15
CA VAL A 32 -15.59 -11.16 -10.14
C VAL A 32 -14.98 -12.07 -9.08
N GLU A 33 -13.71 -11.89 -8.81
CA GLU A 33 -13.01 -12.44 -7.65
C GLU A 33 -12.87 -11.34 -6.61
N PHE A 34 -13.69 -11.40 -5.56
CA PHE A 34 -13.81 -10.33 -4.58
C PHE A 34 -12.88 -10.51 -3.39
N TYR A 35 -12.25 -9.42 -2.97
CA TYR A 35 -11.43 -9.32 -1.77
C TYR A 35 -11.92 -8.17 -0.90
N PHE A 36 -12.32 -8.46 0.32
CA PHE A 36 -12.64 -7.42 1.30
C PHE A 36 -11.36 -6.83 1.86
N LYS A 37 -11.22 -5.51 1.77
CA LYS A 37 -10.01 -4.81 2.22
C LYS A 37 -10.29 -3.89 3.38
N SER A 38 -9.48 -3.97 4.42
CA SER A 38 -9.32 -2.88 5.39
C SER A 38 -7.95 -2.95 6.05
N SER A 39 -7.41 -1.78 6.44
CA SER A 39 -6.13 -1.70 7.15
C SER A 39 -6.35 -1.79 8.66
N PHE A 40 -5.54 -2.55 9.36
CA PHE A 40 -5.54 -2.58 10.82
C PHE A 40 -4.74 -1.42 11.44
N ASP A 41 -3.87 -0.81 10.66
CA ASP A 41 -3.06 0.36 11.04
C ASP A 41 -2.79 1.26 9.82
N LYS A 42 -2.64 2.55 10.07
CA LYS A 42 -2.15 3.54 9.11
C LYS A 42 -0.83 4.12 9.63
N ALA A 43 0.29 3.47 9.24
CA ALA A 43 1.61 3.78 9.79
C ALA A 43 2.23 5.10 9.28
N ASN A 44 1.73 5.65 8.16
CA ASN A 44 2.32 6.81 7.47
C ASN A 44 1.46 8.08 7.54
N ARG A 45 0.90 8.39 8.71
CA ARG A 45 0.06 9.58 8.90
C ARG A 45 0.85 10.88 8.84
N THR A 46 0.20 11.95 8.37
CA THR A 46 0.76 13.31 8.35
C THR A 46 0.93 13.86 9.77
N SER A 47 -0.01 13.58 10.69
CA SER A 47 0.06 14.00 12.09
C SER A 47 0.15 12.80 13.02
N ILE A 48 0.91 12.93 14.10
CA ILE A 48 1.01 11.93 15.16
C ILE A 48 -0.32 11.69 15.88
N SER A 49 -1.20 12.69 15.91
CA SER A 49 -2.54 12.62 16.51
C SER A 49 -3.60 12.02 15.58
N SER A 50 -3.27 11.72 14.32
CA SER A 50 -4.22 11.14 13.37
C SER A 50 -4.64 9.74 13.79
N PHE A 51 -5.89 9.39 13.50
CA PHE A 51 -6.41 8.04 13.76
C PHE A 51 -5.61 6.99 12.99
N ARG A 52 -5.18 5.93 13.65
CA ARG A 52 -4.34 4.88 13.07
C ARG A 52 -5.05 3.55 12.83
N GLY A 53 -6.08 3.26 13.59
CA GLY A 53 -6.76 1.96 13.58
C GLY A 53 -6.56 1.18 14.90
N PRO A 54 -7.13 -0.04 15.00
CA PRO A 54 -7.11 -0.85 16.23
C PRO A 54 -5.79 -1.58 16.50
N GLY A 55 -4.84 -1.53 15.56
CA GLY A 55 -3.60 -2.30 15.62
C GLY A 55 -3.74 -3.75 15.12
N LEU A 56 -2.60 -4.44 15.01
CA LEU A 56 -2.48 -5.73 14.36
C LEU A 56 -3.43 -6.80 14.94
N GLN A 57 -3.34 -7.04 16.25
CA GLN A 57 -4.09 -8.13 16.86
C GLN A 57 -5.60 -7.93 16.72
N ARG A 58 -6.12 -6.81 17.20
CA ARG A 58 -7.56 -6.52 17.16
C ARG A 58 -8.07 -6.39 15.74
N GLY A 59 -7.27 -5.83 14.84
CA GLY A 59 -7.62 -5.72 13.42
C GLY A 59 -7.74 -7.07 12.74
N CYS A 60 -6.82 -7.99 12.99
CA CYS A 60 -6.88 -9.36 12.48
C CYS A 60 -8.10 -10.13 13.02
N GLU A 61 -8.44 -9.96 14.31
CA GLU A 61 -9.66 -10.55 14.89
C GLU A 61 -10.92 -10.09 14.15
N ILE A 62 -11.07 -8.79 13.91
CA ILE A 62 -12.22 -8.22 13.19
C ILE A 62 -12.27 -8.72 11.74
N LEU A 63 -11.13 -8.79 11.05
CA LEU A 63 -11.07 -9.31 9.69
C LEU A 63 -11.38 -10.81 9.61
N ALA A 64 -10.97 -11.58 10.63
CA ALA A 64 -11.34 -12.99 10.75
C ALA A 64 -12.86 -13.17 10.89
N GLU A 65 -13.53 -12.34 11.71
CA GLU A 65 -14.99 -12.32 11.82
C GLU A 65 -15.67 -12.02 10.47
N VAL A 66 -15.13 -11.10 9.66
CA VAL A 66 -15.64 -10.84 8.31
C VAL A 66 -15.50 -12.08 7.44
N LYS A 67 -14.31 -12.70 7.45
CA LYS A 67 -14.02 -13.91 6.67
C LYS A 67 -14.99 -15.05 7.03
N GLU A 68 -15.18 -15.29 8.31
CA GLU A 68 -16.08 -16.35 8.82
C GLU A 68 -17.54 -16.08 8.46
N LYS A 69 -18.02 -14.84 8.70
CA LYS A 69 -19.43 -14.51 8.52
C LYS A 69 -19.85 -14.41 7.05
N PHE A 70 -18.99 -13.87 6.19
CA PHE A 70 -19.35 -13.56 4.80
C PHE A 70 -18.67 -14.45 3.76
N GLY A 71 -17.69 -15.27 4.16
CA GLY A 71 -16.93 -16.13 3.25
C GLY A 71 -16.00 -15.31 2.32
N TYR A 72 -15.63 -14.09 2.71
CA TYR A 72 -14.79 -13.23 1.87
C TYR A 72 -13.32 -13.61 1.94
N LYS A 73 -12.62 -13.46 0.82
CA LYS A 73 -11.17 -13.34 0.81
C LYS A 73 -10.79 -11.99 1.40
N ILE A 74 -9.73 -11.97 2.22
CA ILE A 74 -9.30 -10.78 2.97
C ILE A 74 -8.01 -10.23 2.41
N LEU A 75 -7.94 -8.91 2.24
CA LEU A 75 -6.73 -8.17 1.97
C LEU A 75 -6.48 -7.16 3.10
N THR A 76 -5.27 -7.16 3.65
CA THR A 76 -4.80 -6.12 4.58
C THR A 76 -3.36 -5.73 4.26
N ASP A 77 -2.94 -4.53 4.68
CA ASP A 77 -1.57 -4.06 4.48
C ASP A 77 -0.72 -4.26 5.74
N ILE A 78 0.57 -4.53 5.52
CA ILE A 78 1.58 -4.69 6.56
C ILE A 78 2.66 -3.61 6.41
N HIS A 79 3.27 -3.20 7.53
CA HIS A 79 4.22 -2.09 7.58
C HIS A 79 5.59 -2.52 8.13
N GLU A 80 5.61 -3.59 8.91
CA GLU A 80 6.78 -4.17 9.55
C GLU A 80 6.86 -5.67 9.27
N SER A 81 8.08 -6.21 9.18
CA SER A 81 8.30 -7.60 8.80
C SER A 81 7.65 -8.61 9.78
N TYR A 82 7.59 -8.29 11.08
CA TYR A 82 6.98 -9.15 12.09
C TYR A 82 5.45 -9.27 11.96
N GLN A 83 4.81 -8.35 11.22
CA GLN A 83 3.36 -8.38 11.00
C GLN A 83 2.94 -9.39 9.93
N ALA A 84 3.87 -9.84 9.07
CA ALA A 84 3.55 -10.66 7.92
C ALA A 84 2.90 -12.00 8.31
N GLU A 85 3.53 -12.74 9.22
CA GLU A 85 3.05 -14.06 9.65
C GLU A 85 1.70 -13.98 10.40
N PRO A 86 1.50 -13.12 11.43
CA PRO A 86 0.20 -13.00 12.09
C PRO A 86 -0.92 -12.54 11.14
N ALA A 87 -0.65 -11.57 10.25
CA ALA A 87 -1.64 -11.08 9.31
C ALA A 87 -2.03 -12.15 8.26
N ALA A 88 -1.06 -12.95 7.78
CA ALA A 88 -1.30 -14.02 6.80
C ALA A 88 -2.16 -15.19 7.33
N ARG A 89 -2.33 -15.32 8.65
CA ARG A 89 -3.27 -16.32 9.23
C ARG A 89 -4.71 -16.01 8.91
N VAL A 90 -5.02 -14.75 8.61
CA VAL A 90 -6.37 -14.27 8.30
C VAL A 90 -6.45 -13.80 6.85
N ALA A 91 -5.48 -13.01 6.41
CA ALA A 91 -5.49 -12.39 5.09
C ALA A 91 -5.02 -13.36 4.00
N ASP A 92 -5.77 -13.41 2.91
CA ASP A 92 -5.42 -14.13 1.69
C ASP A 92 -4.43 -13.33 0.84
N VAL A 93 -4.40 -12.00 1.04
CA VAL A 93 -3.49 -11.08 0.36
C VAL A 93 -2.86 -10.13 1.38
N LEU A 94 -1.52 -10.10 1.41
CA LEU A 94 -0.74 -9.10 2.13
C LEU A 94 -0.35 -7.98 1.17
N GLN A 95 -0.74 -6.75 1.51
CA GLN A 95 -0.39 -5.58 0.72
C GLN A 95 0.85 -4.89 1.28
N ILE A 96 1.79 -4.60 0.39
CA ILE A 96 2.96 -3.76 0.68
C ILE A 96 2.62 -2.32 0.30
N PRO A 97 2.62 -1.37 1.24
CA PRO A 97 2.37 0.04 0.98
C PRO A 97 3.34 0.64 -0.03
N ALA A 98 2.90 1.68 -0.76
CA ALA A 98 3.67 2.28 -1.83
C ALA A 98 5.05 2.82 -1.37
N PHE A 99 5.13 3.44 -0.19
CA PHE A 99 6.40 3.94 0.34
C PHE A 99 7.38 2.82 0.69
N LEU A 100 6.89 1.61 0.97
CA LEU A 100 7.66 0.45 1.40
C LEU A 100 7.91 -0.57 0.27
N CYS A 101 7.54 -0.24 -0.95
CA CYS A 101 7.59 -1.18 -2.09
C CYS A 101 9.00 -1.71 -2.42
N ARG A 102 10.06 -1.07 -1.93
CA ARG A 102 11.46 -1.50 -2.11
C ARG A 102 12.08 -2.14 -0.87
N GLN A 103 11.40 -2.14 0.28
CA GLN A 103 11.93 -2.68 1.54
C GLN A 103 12.12 -4.20 1.46
N THR A 104 13.39 -4.62 1.39
CA THR A 104 13.73 -6.02 1.14
C THR A 104 13.20 -6.94 2.23
N ASP A 105 13.43 -6.61 3.50
CA ASP A 105 13.02 -7.47 4.62
C ASP A 105 11.49 -7.61 4.72
N LEU A 106 10.74 -6.54 4.41
CA LEU A 106 9.29 -6.59 4.38
C LEU A 106 8.77 -7.47 3.23
N LEU A 107 9.36 -7.33 2.03
CA LEU A 107 9.03 -8.16 0.87
C LEU A 107 9.34 -9.65 1.12
N VAL A 108 10.50 -9.95 1.71
CA VAL A 108 10.91 -11.31 2.08
C VAL A 108 10.00 -11.88 3.16
N ALA A 109 9.64 -11.10 4.17
CA ALA A 109 8.72 -11.55 5.22
C ALA A 109 7.33 -11.88 4.65
N ALA A 110 6.77 -11.01 3.80
CA ALA A 110 5.51 -11.27 3.11
C ALA A 110 5.60 -12.50 2.18
N ALA A 111 6.68 -12.60 1.39
CA ALA A 111 6.91 -13.72 0.49
C ALA A 111 7.10 -15.06 1.20
N SER A 112 7.49 -15.03 2.47
CA SER A 112 7.67 -16.23 3.31
C SER A 112 6.35 -16.82 3.79
N THR A 113 5.24 -16.09 3.64
CA THR A 113 3.89 -16.58 3.92
C THR A 113 3.26 -17.21 2.68
N GLN A 114 2.10 -17.88 2.85
CA GLN A 114 1.32 -18.43 1.73
C GLN A 114 0.35 -17.41 1.10
N ALA A 115 0.17 -16.24 1.72
CA ALA A 115 -0.71 -15.20 1.20
C ALA A 115 -0.15 -14.61 -0.11
N VAL A 116 -1.03 -14.16 -1.00
CA VAL A 116 -0.63 -13.37 -2.18
C VAL A 116 0.06 -12.09 -1.72
N VAL A 117 1.12 -11.65 -2.40
CA VAL A 117 1.80 -10.39 -2.11
C VAL A 117 1.40 -9.35 -3.14
N ASN A 118 0.62 -8.36 -2.73
CA ASN A 118 0.24 -7.24 -3.58
C ASN A 118 1.15 -6.03 -3.29
N ILE A 119 1.96 -5.62 -4.26
CA ILE A 119 2.95 -4.54 -4.08
C ILE A 119 2.43 -3.27 -4.73
N LYS A 120 2.11 -2.24 -3.93
CA LYS A 120 1.75 -0.92 -4.46
C LYS A 120 2.98 -0.21 -5.01
N LYS A 121 2.88 0.29 -6.24
CA LYS A 121 3.97 1.07 -6.85
C LYS A 121 4.20 2.36 -6.07
N GLY A 122 5.45 2.60 -5.69
CA GLY A 122 5.85 3.89 -5.10
C GLY A 122 5.61 5.04 -6.05
N GLN A 123 5.11 6.17 -5.53
CA GLN A 123 4.84 7.37 -6.33
C GLN A 123 6.11 7.92 -6.98
N PHE A 124 7.26 7.58 -6.44
CA PHE A 124 8.61 8.00 -6.85
C PHE A 124 9.29 7.02 -7.80
N LEU A 125 8.66 5.88 -8.13
CA LEU A 125 9.24 4.85 -8.99
C LEU A 125 8.65 4.86 -10.41
N SER A 126 9.51 4.58 -11.38
CA SER A 126 9.04 4.20 -12.72
C SER A 126 8.37 2.82 -12.69
N PRO A 127 7.47 2.52 -13.64
CA PRO A 127 6.83 1.21 -13.74
C PRO A 127 7.85 0.08 -13.96
N GLN A 128 8.94 0.33 -14.70
CA GLN A 128 10.02 -0.64 -14.94
C GLN A 128 10.75 -1.03 -13.66
N ALA A 129 10.93 -0.08 -12.73
CA ALA A 129 11.62 -0.34 -11.47
C ALA A 129 10.87 -1.30 -10.53
N MET A 130 9.56 -1.51 -10.77
CA MET A 130 8.76 -2.46 -9.99
C MET A 130 9.17 -3.91 -10.23
N LYS A 131 9.83 -4.20 -11.36
CA LYS A 131 10.43 -5.51 -11.65
C LYS A 131 11.27 -6.03 -10.48
N HIS A 132 12.12 -5.19 -9.90
CA HIS A 132 13.00 -5.59 -8.80
C HIS A 132 12.27 -6.00 -7.52
N SER A 133 11.11 -5.41 -7.26
CA SER A 133 10.28 -5.82 -6.11
C SER A 133 9.62 -7.18 -6.35
N VAL A 134 9.17 -7.44 -7.58
CA VAL A 134 8.65 -8.76 -7.99
C VAL A 134 9.74 -9.80 -7.91
N GLU A 135 10.95 -9.53 -8.43
CA GLU A 135 12.11 -10.45 -8.38
C GLU A 135 12.43 -10.92 -6.96
N LYS A 136 12.43 -10.02 -5.98
CA LYS A 136 12.67 -10.37 -4.56
C LYS A 136 11.66 -11.38 -4.04
N VAL A 137 10.37 -11.18 -4.34
CA VAL A 137 9.31 -12.11 -3.92
C VAL A 137 9.46 -13.45 -4.63
N LEU A 138 9.69 -13.44 -5.96
CA LEU A 138 9.88 -14.66 -6.75
C LEU A 138 11.08 -15.48 -6.27
N GLN A 139 12.22 -14.83 -6.03
CA GLN A 139 13.43 -15.49 -5.51
C GLN A 139 13.19 -16.12 -4.14
N THR A 140 12.50 -15.42 -3.25
CA THR A 140 12.17 -15.96 -1.93
C THR A 140 11.27 -17.19 -2.03
N ARG A 141 10.25 -17.15 -2.90
CA ARG A 141 9.27 -18.23 -3.05
C ARG A 141 9.80 -19.42 -3.83
N SER A 142 10.64 -19.20 -4.84
CA SER A 142 11.27 -20.30 -5.59
C SER A 142 12.27 -21.10 -4.75
N ALA A 143 12.88 -20.47 -3.73
CA ALA A 143 13.74 -21.16 -2.77
C ALA A 143 12.97 -21.96 -1.70
N ARG A 144 11.63 -21.86 -1.65
CA ARG A 144 10.74 -22.52 -0.70
C ARG A 144 9.65 -23.26 -1.48
N ALA A 145 9.12 -24.37 -0.93
CA ALA A 145 7.94 -25.03 -1.48
C ALA A 145 6.71 -24.12 -1.25
N TYR A 146 6.38 -23.29 -2.23
CA TYR A 146 5.20 -22.42 -2.21
C TYR A 146 3.99 -23.18 -2.77
N THR A 147 2.89 -23.24 -2.03
CA THR A 147 1.59 -23.77 -2.48
C THR A 147 0.55 -22.66 -2.38
N PRO A 148 -0.08 -22.20 -3.49
CA PRO A 148 -1.11 -21.18 -3.46
C PRO A 148 -2.30 -21.58 -2.59
N GLN A 149 -2.82 -20.66 -1.80
CA GLN A 149 -4.01 -20.91 -0.93
C GLN A 149 -5.28 -21.24 -1.73
N SER A 150 -5.38 -20.81 -2.99
CA SER A 150 -6.53 -21.06 -3.87
C SER A 150 -6.76 -22.53 -4.18
N ASP A 151 -5.72 -23.36 -4.09
CA ASP A 151 -5.80 -24.79 -4.44
C ASP A 151 -6.08 -25.69 -3.23
N ALA A 152 -6.04 -25.15 -2.02
CA ALA A 152 -6.28 -25.90 -0.78
C ALA A 152 -7.77 -26.16 -0.48
N ALA A 153 -8.69 -25.49 -1.16
CA ALA A 153 -10.14 -25.59 -0.89
C ALA A 153 -10.84 -26.72 -1.64
N SER A 154 -10.16 -27.48 -2.53
CA SER A 154 -10.77 -28.56 -3.33
C SER A 154 -10.31 -29.98 -2.98
N GLY A 155 -9.49 -30.16 -1.95
CA GLY A 155 -8.99 -31.48 -1.54
C GLY A 155 -9.51 -31.91 -0.18
N GLY A 156 -10.48 -32.86 -0.20
CA GLY A 156 -11.10 -33.42 0.99
C GLY A 156 -10.11 -34.08 1.96
N THR A 157 -10.48 -33.95 3.21
CA THR A 157 -10.03 -34.69 4.40
C THR A 157 -9.21 -35.97 4.15
N LYS A 158 -7.92 -35.92 4.52
CA LYS A 158 -7.22 -37.09 5.04
C LYS A 158 -6.48 -36.70 6.33
N ALA A 159 -6.94 -37.30 7.40
CA ALA A 159 -6.32 -37.27 8.71
C ALA A 159 -4.87 -37.77 8.62
N ALA A 160 -3.93 -36.94 9.04
CA ALA A 160 -2.57 -37.38 9.31
C ALA A 160 -2.46 -37.63 10.82
N GLN A 161 -2.21 -38.89 11.11
CA GLN A 161 -1.95 -39.42 12.45
C GLN A 161 -0.68 -38.81 13.05
N ASN A 162 -0.80 -38.39 14.28
CA ASN A 162 0.29 -38.05 15.19
C ASN A 162 1.26 -39.21 15.33
N SER A 163 2.54 -38.94 15.15
CA SER A 163 3.61 -39.69 15.79
C SER A 163 4.30 -38.78 16.79
N ALA A 164 4.08 -39.09 18.05
CA ALA A 164 4.78 -38.55 19.19
C ALA A 164 6.26 -38.96 19.15
N CYS A 165 7.15 -38.03 19.40
CA CYS A 165 8.49 -38.34 19.90
C CYS A 165 8.58 -37.80 21.32
N SER A 166 8.86 -38.76 22.19
CA SER A 166 9.07 -38.63 23.64
C SER A 166 10.38 -37.95 23.96
N ASP A 167 10.29 -37.19 25.00
CA ASP A 167 11.21 -36.77 26.06
C ASP A 167 12.63 -37.38 26.10
N ASP A 168 13.58 -36.48 26.37
CA ASP A 168 14.44 -36.57 27.56
C ASP A 168 15.22 -35.25 27.71
N ALA A 169 14.93 -34.55 28.83
CA ALA A 169 15.65 -33.36 29.24
C ALA A 169 16.41 -33.66 30.51
N GLU A 170 17.70 -33.53 30.47
CA GLU A 170 18.52 -33.52 31.69
C GLU A 170 18.78 -32.10 32.18
N ILE A 171 18.58 -31.99 33.44
CA ILE A 171 18.66 -30.85 34.36
C ILE A 171 20.12 -30.48 34.59
N CYS A 172 20.47 -29.21 34.57
CA CYS A 172 21.63 -28.69 35.29
C CYS A 172 21.22 -27.45 36.10
N GLY A 173 21.09 -27.65 37.41
CA GLY A 173 20.81 -26.61 38.36
C GLY A 173 22.05 -25.85 38.77
N VAL A 174 21.89 -24.57 39.05
CA VAL A 174 22.78 -23.81 39.94
C VAL A 174 21.93 -23.00 40.92
N GLN A 175 22.09 -23.37 42.19
CA GLN A 175 21.57 -22.65 43.35
C GLN A 175 22.48 -21.47 43.73
N SER A 176 21.86 -20.57 44.45
CA SER A 176 22.34 -19.68 45.51
C SER A 176 22.07 -18.21 45.19
N GLY A 177 21.55 -17.42 46.07
CA GLY A 177 21.32 -17.47 47.47
C GLY A 177 20.64 -16.18 47.92
N ALA A 178 19.75 -16.33 48.83
CA ALA A 178 19.00 -15.26 49.48
C ALA A 178 19.90 -14.38 50.36
N ARG A 179 19.64 -13.08 50.40
CA ARG A 179 19.79 -12.30 51.63
C ARG A 179 18.73 -11.23 51.74
N SER A 180 17.99 -11.36 52.78
CA SER A 180 17.04 -10.47 53.43
C SER A 180 17.72 -9.19 53.95
N GLY A 181 17.00 -8.09 53.95
CA GLY A 181 17.36 -6.88 54.69
C GLY A 181 16.20 -5.91 54.66
N ALA A 182 15.34 -6.00 55.64
CA ALA A 182 14.36 -5.00 56.01
C ALA A 182 15.06 -3.79 56.64
N ASN A 183 14.56 -2.59 56.39
CA ASN A 183 14.35 -1.63 57.48
C ASN A 183 13.43 -0.48 57.08
N ASP A 184 12.61 -0.19 58.03
CA ASP A 184 11.62 0.85 58.16
C ASP A 184 12.16 2.28 58.11
N GLY A 185 11.25 3.23 57.90
CA GLY A 185 11.45 4.59 58.36
C GLY A 185 10.71 5.67 57.58
N SER A 186 9.43 5.82 57.86
CA SER A 186 8.62 7.05 58.13
C SER A 186 9.25 8.41 57.83
N SER A 187 8.56 9.28 57.13
CA SER A 187 7.83 10.43 57.68
C SER A 187 7.45 11.45 56.61
N ALA A 188 6.24 11.87 56.76
CA ALA A 188 5.45 12.92 56.19
C ALA A 188 6.06 14.34 56.27
N LEU A 189 5.54 15.19 55.40
CA LEU A 189 5.16 16.61 55.51
C LEU A 189 5.19 17.16 54.06
N GLY A 190 4.17 17.60 53.41
CA GLY A 190 3.15 18.57 53.80
C GLY A 190 3.57 19.97 53.39
N ALA A 191 3.10 20.44 52.24
CA ALA A 191 2.87 21.85 52.03
C ALA A 191 1.99 22.08 50.78
N GLN A 192 0.78 22.45 51.06
CA GLN A 192 -0.11 23.20 50.19
C GLN A 192 0.46 24.60 49.95
N ASN A 193 0.30 25.15 48.76
CA ASN A 193 -0.07 26.55 48.66
C ASN A 193 -0.80 26.81 47.34
N SER A 194 -1.93 27.37 47.57
CA SER A 194 -2.96 27.90 46.68
C SER A 194 -2.62 29.30 46.18
N CYS A 195 -3.35 29.68 45.16
CA CYS A 195 -3.85 31.02 44.85
C CYS A 195 -3.11 31.88 43.86
N GLY A 196 -3.85 32.36 42.88
CA GLY A 196 -3.49 33.56 42.13
C GLY A 196 -4.26 33.69 40.80
N THR A 197 -5.52 34.09 40.90
CA THR A 197 -6.34 34.66 39.82
C THR A 197 -5.73 35.94 39.26
N GLY A 198 -5.81 36.17 37.96
CA GLY A 198 -5.48 37.45 37.35
C GLY A 198 -5.93 37.54 35.90
N GLN A 199 -7.11 38.04 35.71
CA GLN A 199 -7.65 38.57 34.43
C GLN A 199 -6.77 39.71 33.92
N ASN A 200 -6.53 39.83 32.63
CA ASN A 200 -6.90 41.02 31.87
C ASN A 200 -6.74 40.85 30.36
N ALA A 201 -7.81 41.19 29.72
CA ALA A 201 -7.94 41.44 28.31
C ALA A 201 -7.18 42.70 27.88
N GLN A 202 -6.75 42.78 26.64
CA GLN A 202 -6.97 43.97 25.82
C GLN A 202 -6.63 43.71 24.34
N ASN A 203 -7.65 43.96 23.56
CA ASN A 203 -7.74 44.20 22.14
C ASN A 203 -6.60 45.00 21.52
N PHE A 204 -6.18 44.63 20.31
CA PHE A 204 -5.81 45.61 19.30
C PHE A 204 -6.41 45.22 17.95
N ILE A 205 -7.48 45.95 17.63
CA ILE A 205 -8.04 46.07 16.28
C ILE A 205 -7.21 47.14 15.57
N HIS A 206 -6.73 46.86 14.39
CA HIS A 206 -6.44 47.88 13.39
C HIS A 206 -7.05 47.48 12.06
N THR A 207 -8.15 48.16 11.79
CA THR A 207 -8.75 48.40 10.47
C THR A 207 -8.02 49.55 9.79
N CYS A 208 -7.82 49.43 8.50
CA CYS A 208 -7.86 50.46 7.44
C CYS A 208 -7.17 49.88 6.23
N GLY A 209 -7.62 49.89 5.00
CA GLY A 209 -8.59 50.71 4.30
C GLY A 209 -8.24 50.56 2.81
N THR A 210 -9.28 50.31 2.05
CA THR A 210 -9.61 50.75 0.69
C THR A 210 -8.57 50.85 -0.43
N LYS A 211 -8.88 50.05 -1.48
CA LYS A 211 -9.06 50.35 -2.93
C LYS A 211 -8.10 51.31 -3.64
N SER A 212 -7.86 50.84 -4.87
CA SER A 212 -7.46 51.54 -6.10
C SER A 212 -5.94 51.56 -6.37
N ASP A 213 -5.54 50.84 -7.39
CA ASP A 213 -5.12 51.36 -8.68
C ASP A 213 -4.69 50.22 -9.59
N ALA A 214 -5.58 49.92 -10.52
CA ALA A 214 -5.28 49.22 -11.76
C ALA A 214 -4.74 50.25 -12.78
N GLU A 215 -3.99 49.72 -13.72
CA GLU A 215 -3.52 50.41 -14.94
C GLU A 215 -2.21 51.18 -14.83
N ASN A 216 -1.20 50.59 -15.42
CA ASN A 216 -0.22 51.14 -16.35
C ASN A 216 1.16 50.53 -16.22
N ALA A 217 1.46 49.61 -17.11
CA ALA A 217 2.80 49.47 -17.73
C ALA A 217 2.81 48.34 -18.75
N ALA A 218 2.15 48.58 -19.86
CA ALA A 218 2.49 47.95 -21.12
C ALA A 218 3.20 49.01 -21.95
N LYS A 219 4.47 48.82 -22.20
CA LYS A 219 5.16 49.21 -23.45
C LYS A 219 6.69 49.24 -23.26
N SER A 220 7.32 48.73 -24.31
CA SER A 220 8.77 48.85 -24.61
C SER A 220 9.60 47.66 -24.08
N MET A 221 10.26 46.83 -24.88
CA MET A 221 10.95 47.04 -26.15
C MET A 221 11.15 45.74 -26.88
N ALA A 222 10.77 45.70 -28.12
CA ALA A 222 11.26 44.74 -29.09
C ALA A 222 12.51 45.36 -29.76
N THR A 223 13.56 44.62 -29.91
CA THR A 223 14.52 44.82 -31.01
C THR A 223 15.21 43.50 -31.36
N PRO A 224 15.39 43.16 -32.61
CA PRO A 224 15.87 41.87 -33.09
C PRO A 224 17.39 41.88 -33.24
N CYS A 225 18.04 40.77 -33.01
CA CYS A 225 19.43 40.59 -33.40
C CYS A 225 19.59 39.49 -34.43
N ALA A 226 20.28 39.89 -35.47
CA ALA A 226 20.47 39.27 -36.76
C ALA A 226 21.25 37.97 -36.77
N THR A 227 20.91 37.19 -37.76
CA THR A 227 21.67 36.09 -38.35
C THR A 227 23.15 36.42 -38.60
N ARG A 228 24.02 35.48 -38.27
CA ARG A 228 25.27 35.26 -38.99
C ARG A 228 25.59 33.78 -39.09
N ASN A 229 25.69 33.39 -40.37
CA ASN A 229 26.19 32.11 -40.85
C ASN A 229 27.71 31.97 -40.73
N ASN A 230 28.13 30.71 -40.78
CA ASN A 230 29.41 30.16 -41.25
C ASN A 230 30.58 30.07 -40.26
N SER A 231 30.97 28.87 -39.91
CA SER A 231 32.01 28.14 -40.67
C SER A 231 32.37 26.81 -40.01
N LYS A 232 32.68 25.87 -40.85
CA LYS A 232 33.28 24.53 -40.67
C LYS A 232 34.47 24.60 -39.72
N ASN A 233 34.61 23.59 -38.80
CA ASN A 233 35.77 22.70 -38.83
C ASN A 233 35.78 21.70 -37.68
N GLU A 234 36.03 20.45 -38.09
CA GLU A 234 36.97 19.47 -37.54
C GLU A 234 36.61 18.70 -36.26
N THR A 235 36.34 17.46 -36.53
CA THR A 235 36.51 16.27 -35.69
C THR A 235 37.79 16.34 -34.85
N GLN A 236 37.64 16.22 -33.52
CA GLN A 236 38.69 15.65 -32.69
C GLN A 236 38.09 14.58 -31.79
N ASN A 237 38.49 13.34 -32.09
CA ASN A 237 38.31 12.16 -31.28
C ASN A 237 39.00 12.33 -29.93
N ALA A 238 38.26 12.34 -28.84
CA ALA A 238 38.82 12.14 -27.51
C ALA A 238 38.64 10.62 -27.15
N PRO A 239 39.71 9.98 -26.65
CA PRO A 239 39.62 8.53 -26.33
C PRO A 239 38.82 8.31 -25.08
N GLN A 240 37.91 7.35 -25.17
CA GLN A 240 37.17 6.79 -24.04
C GLN A 240 38.14 6.01 -23.13
N PRO A 241 38.09 6.14 -21.81
CA PRO A 241 38.91 5.31 -20.93
C PRO A 241 38.34 3.89 -20.88
N ASN A 242 39.11 2.94 -21.36
CA ASN A 242 38.93 1.53 -21.13
C ASN A 242 39.12 1.21 -19.64
N PHE A 243 38.03 0.94 -18.91
CA PHE A 243 38.09 0.25 -17.63
C PHE A 243 37.85 -1.24 -17.83
N SER A 244 38.90 -1.96 -18.23
CA SER A 244 38.98 -3.39 -18.05
C SER A 244 39.65 -3.69 -16.70
N HIS A 245 38.87 -3.82 -15.65
CA HIS A 245 39.29 -4.47 -14.43
C HIS A 245 38.52 -5.78 -14.33
N ALA A 246 39.19 -6.86 -14.68
CA ALA A 246 38.80 -8.22 -14.36
C ALA A 246 38.88 -8.38 -12.85
N CYS A 247 37.72 -8.34 -12.17
CA CYS A 247 37.58 -8.93 -10.85
C CYS A 247 36.99 -10.33 -11.03
N ASN A 248 37.90 -11.32 -10.90
CA ASN A 248 37.47 -12.71 -10.65
C ASN A 248 36.81 -12.77 -9.28
N ALA A 249 35.50 -12.60 -9.26
CA ALA A 249 34.66 -13.04 -8.17
C ALA A 249 34.13 -14.41 -8.57
N GLN A 250 34.55 -15.43 -7.87
CA GLN A 250 33.92 -16.75 -7.94
C GLN A 250 32.46 -16.60 -7.48
N ASP A 251 31.61 -16.57 -8.49
CA ASP A 251 30.16 -16.44 -8.31
C ASP A 251 29.63 -17.80 -7.89
N GLY A 252 29.42 -17.94 -6.57
CA GLY A 252 28.64 -19.02 -6.00
C GLY A 252 27.18 -18.82 -6.32
N SER A 253 26.78 -18.82 -7.57
CA SER A 253 25.38 -18.77 -7.99
C SER A 253 24.71 -20.08 -7.56
N ILE A 254 23.91 -20.02 -6.51
CA ILE A 254 22.88 -21.02 -6.23
C ILE A 254 21.87 -20.88 -7.39
N SER A 255 22.04 -21.69 -8.40
CA SER A 255 21.09 -21.88 -9.49
C SER A 255 19.85 -22.57 -8.92
N ALA A 256 18.92 -21.81 -8.38
CA ALA A 256 17.55 -22.29 -8.21
C ALA A 256 17.01 -22.51 -9.63
N ALA A 257 16.70 -23.75 -9.97
CA ALA A 257 16.15 -24.14 -11.27
C ALA A 257 14.88 -23.33 -11.54
N GLN A 258 14.99 -22.30 -12.38
CA GLN A 258 13.82 -21.60 -12.91
C GLN A 258 13.08 -22.61 -13.81
N PRO A 259 11.73 -22.70 -13.70
CA PRO A 259 10.95 -23.50 -14.64
C PRO A 259 11.19 -22.91 -16.04
N SER A 260 11.90 -23.65 -16.88
CA SER A 260 12.30 -23.27 -18.22
C SER A 260 11.05 -22.94 -19.06
N GLY A 261 10.92 -21.68 -19.51
CA GLY A 261 9.97 -21.27 -20.53
C GLY A 261 8.81 -20.39 -20.10
N LYS A 262 8.64 -20.06 -18.82
CA LYS A 262 7.57 -19.11 -18.37
C LYS A 262 8.12 -17.70 -18.26
N GLY A 263 7.37 -16.72 -18.82
CA GLY A 263 7.66 -15.31 -18.63
C GLY A 263 7.54 -14.88 -17.16
N MET A 264 8.09 -13.73 -16.79
CA MET A 264 8.05 -13.24 -15.41
C MET A 264 6.62 -13.06 -14.89
N HIS A 265 5.72 -12.59 -15.74
CA HIS A 265 4.29 -12.47 -15.45
C HIS A 265 3.66 -13.81 -15.03
N ASP A 266 3.96 -14.89 -15.77
CA ASP A 266 3.42 -16.22 -15.46
C ASP A 266 3.97 -16.77 -14.16
N LEU A 267 5.26 -16.52 -13.88
CA LEU A 267 5.86 -16.86 -12.60
C LEU A 267 5.22 -16.07 -11.45
N ALA A 268 5.00 -14.76 -11.64
CA ALA A 268 4.36 -13.92 -10.65
C ALA A 268 2.91 -14.38 -10.38
N ARG A 269 2.16 -14.76 -11.42
CA ARG A 269 0.82 -15.35 -11.27
C ARG A 269 0.87 -16.67 -10.49
N HIS A 270 1.79 -17.55 -10.84
CA HIS A 270 1.98 -18.85 -10.19
C HIS A 270 2.35 -18.68 -8.70
N TYR A 271 3.26 -17.76 -8.42
CA TYR A 271 3.73 -17.50 -7.05
C TYR A 271 2.89 -16.47 -6.28
N GLY A 272 1.74 -16.06 -6.81
CA GLY A 272 0.83 -15.14 -6.13
C GLY A 272 1.47 -13.76 -5.86
N VAL A 273 1.99 -13.10 -6.89
CA VAL A 273 2.52 -11.74 -6.81
C VAL A 273 1.69 -10.82 -7.70
N TRP A 274 1.21 -9.71 -7.15
CA TRP A 274 0.50 -8.67 -7.88
C TRP A 274 1.20 -7.32 -7.73
N LEU A 275 1.03 -6.48 -8.73
CA LEU A 275 1.43 -5.07 -8.69
C LEU A 275 0.19 -4.18 -8.67
N THR A 276 0.26 -3.07 -7.94
CA THR A 276 -0.82 -2.08 -7.91
C THR A 276 -0.31 -0.71 -8.33
N GLU A 277 -0.87 -0.16 -9.42
CA GLU A 277 -0.66 1.23 -9.84
C GLU A 277 -1.56 2.16 -9.01
N ARG A 278 -0.98 3.27 -8.53
CA ARG A 278 -1.70 4.24 -7.70
C ARG A 278 -1.31 5.71 -7.95
N GLY A 279 -0.65 5.96 -9.08
CA GLY A 279 -0.16 7.29 -9.46
C GLY A 279 1.31 7.53 -9.09
N SER A 280 1.87 8.52 -9.75
CA SER A 280 3.23 9.03 -9.57
C SER A 280 3.18 10.48 -9.14
N THR A 281 4.14 10.91 -8.32
CA THR A 281 4.26 12.29 -7.90
C THR A 281 4.55 13.20 -9.09
N PHE A 282 3.79 14.27 -9.21
CA PHE A 282 4.01 15.32 -10.19
C PHE A 282 4.02 16.69 -9.50
N GLY A 283 5.18 17.32 -9.45
CA GLY A 283 5.38 18.53 -8.65
C GLY A 283 5.24 18.25 -7.14
N TYR A 284 4.63 19.17 -6.41
CA TYR A 284 4.55 19.11 -4.95
C TYR A 284 3.20 18.68 -4.37
N GLY A 285 2.16 18.57 -5.16
CA GLY A 285 0.82 18.38 -4.62
C GLY A 285 -0.08 17.35 -5.30
N ASN A 286 0.16 17.04 -6.56
CA ASN A 286 -0.71 16.17 -7.33
C ASN A 286 -0.07 14.83 -7.64
N LEU A 287 -0.92 13.82 -7.86
CA LEU A 287 -0.52 12.57 -8.47
C LEU A 287 -1.02 12.53 -9.91
N ILE A 288 -0.25 11.91 -10.79
CA ILE A 288 -0.61 11.64 -12.17
C ILE A 288 -0.53 10.15 -12.41
N VAL A 289 -1.51 9.61 -13.13
CA VAL A 289 -1.46 8.23 -13.62
C VAL A 289 -1.01 8.25 -15.07
N ASP A 290 0.16 7.69 -15.34
CA ASP A 290 0.56 7.36 -16.69
C ASP A 290 -0.06 6.00 -17.08
N MET A 291 -1.07 6.03 -17.95
CA MET A 291 -1.77 4.81 -18.37
C MET A 291 -0.86 3.80 -19.07
N ARG A 292 0.30 4.23 -19.59
CA ARG A 292 1.33 3.34 -20.17
C ARG A 292 2.02 2.51 -19.10
N SER A 293 1.97 2.93 -17.82
CA SER A 293 2.53 2.16 -16.70
C SER A 293 1.85 0.80 -16.53
N LEU A 294 0.57 0.71 -16.86
CA LEU A 294 -0.22 -0.50 -16.70
C LEU A 294 0.29 -1.66 -17.57
N PRO A 295 0.39 -1.54 -18.92
CA PRO A 295 0.95 -2.61 -19.74
C PRO A 295 2.42 -2.90 -19.41
N ILE A 296 3.23 -1.89 -19.07
CA ILE A 296 4.64 -2.09 -18.68
C ILE A 296 4.73 -2.99 -17.43
N MET A 297 3.95 -2.69 -16.39
CA MET A 297 3.97 -3.51 -15.17
C MET A 297 3.37 -4.90 -15.39
N ARG A 298 2.42 -5.05 -16.33
CA ARG A 298 1.85 -6.37 -16.68
C ARG A 298 2.87 -7.33 -17.30
N GLU A 299 3.99 -6.85 -17.81
CA GLU A 299 5.10 -7.71 -18.23
C GLU A 299 5.72 -8.47 -17.05
N PHE A 300 5.58 -7.94 -15.83
CA PHE A 300 6.22 -8.50 -14.63
C PHE A 300 5.27 -9.28 -13.74
N ALA A 301 4.01 -8.84 -13.60
CA ALA A 301 3.01 -9.47 -12.74
C ALA A 301 1.59 -9.01 -13.12
N PRO A 302 0.51 -9.71 -12.68
CA PRO A 302 -0.85 -9.18 -12.73
C PRO A 302 -0.95 -7.79 -12.11
N VAL A 303 -1.68 -6.88 -12.75
CA VAL A 303 -1.77 -5.47 -12.36
C VAL A 303 -3.17 -5.11 -11.87
N ILE A 304 -3.21 -4.56 -10.68
CA ILE A 304 -4.38 -3.94 -10.05
C ILE A 304 -4.30 -2.42 -10.23
N PHE A 305 -5.39 -1.77 -10.58
CA PHE A 305 -5.48 -0.33 -10.61
C PHE A 305 -6.17 0.20 -9.34
N ASP A 306 -5.43 0.96 -8.53
CA ASP A 306 -5.96 1.65 -7.36
C ASP A 306 -6.56 2.99 -7.77
N ALA A 307 -7.87 2.99 -7.99
CA ALA A 307 -8.59 4.16 -8.43
C ALA A 307 -8.81 5.21 -7.31
N THR A 308 -8.77 4.78 -6.05
CA THR A 308 -8.93 5.66 -4.89
C THR A 308 -7.71 6.52 -4.65
N HIS A 309 -6.54 5.89 -4.53
CA HIS A 309 -5.33 6.64 -4.19
C HIS A 309 -4.70 7.35 -5.40
N SER A 310 -5.12 7.05 -6.60
CA SER A 310 -4.68 7.75 -7.82
C SER A 310 -5.18 9.20 -7.92
N VAL A 311 -6.23 9.56 -7.15
CA VAL A 311 -6.79 10.92 -7.09
C VAL A 311 -6.38 11.67 -5.82
N GLN A 312 -5.45 11.13 -5.03
CA GLN A 312 -4.96 11.71 -3.80
C GLN A 312 -4.10 12.95 -4.07
N MET A 313 -4.20 13.93 -3.17
CA MET A 313 -3.37 15.14 -3.13
C MET A 313 -2.56 15.13 -1.82
N PRO A 314 -1.40 14.46 -1.77
CA PRO A 314 -0.72 14.13 -0.52
C PRO A 314 -0.22 15.32 0.29
N SER A 315 0.01 16.48 -0.35
CA SER A 315 0.72 17.61 0.25
C SER A 315 -0.17 18.81 0.55
N ILE A 316 -1.49 18.68 0.47
CA ILE A 316 -2.43 19.79 0.67
C ILE A 316 -3.11 19.65 2.03
N GLY A 317 -2.63 20.40 3.05
CA GLY A 317 -3.25 20.51 4.37
C GLY A 317 -2.75 19.55 5.44
N ALA A 318 -3.38 19.58 6.61
CA ALA A 318 -3.08 18.72 7.76
C ALA A 318 -3.49 17.25 7.56
N THR A 319 -4.34 16.97 6.57
CA THR A 319 -4.79 15.65 6.17
C THR A 319 -4.57 15.45 4.67
N SER A 320 -4.40 14.20 4.24
CA SER A 320 -4.30 13.88 2.82
C SER A 320 -5.59 14.32 2.11
N GLY A 321 -5.47 15.29 1.21
CA GLY A 321 -6.57 15.73 0.34
C GLY A 321 -6.76 14.79 -0.84
N GLY A 322 -7.75 15.10 -1.68
CA GLY A 322 -8.03 14.39 -2.91
C GLY A 322 -9.38 14.78 -3.50
N ASP A 323 -9.71 14.17 -4.64
CA ASP A 323 -10.94 14.46 -5.34
C ASP A 323 -11.55 13.20 -5.97
N SER A 324 -12.45 12.57 -5.22
CA SER A 324 -13.12 11.33 -5.65
C SER A 324 -13.96 11.48 -6.92
N ARG A 325 -14.26 12.72 -7.37
CA ARG A 325 -14.95 12.95 -8.65
C ARG A 325 -14.18 12.41 -9.85
N PHE A 326 -12.85 12.30 -9.75
CA PHE A 326 -12.00 11.79 -10.81
C PHE A 326 -11.84 10.26 -10.80
N VAL A 327 -12.22 9.57 -9.73
CA VAL A 327 -12.15 8.10 -9.64
C VAL A 327 -12.84 7.41 -10.83
N PRO A 328 -14.07 7.78 -11.24
CA PRO A 328 -14.73 7.11 -12.37
C PRO A 328 -14.01 7.32 -13.72
N TYR A 329 -13.35 8.44 -13.92
CA TYR A 329 -12.62 8.73 -15.15
C TYR A 329 -11.38 7.87 -15.28
N LEU A 330 -10.57 7.82 -14.20
CA LEU A 330 -9.34 7.04 -14.18
C LEU A 330 -9.61 5.53 -14.19
N ALA A 331 -10.65 5.08 -13.49
CA ALA A 331 -11.03 3.67 -13.46
C ALA A 331 -11.48 3.19 -14.86
N ARG A 332 -12.29 3.97 -15.59
CA ARG A 332 -12.69 3.63 -16.97
C ARG A 332 -11.49 3.63 -17.92
N ALA A 333 -10.59 4.59 -17.79
CA ALA A 333 -9.37 4.63 -18.59
C ALA A 333 -8.49 3.38 -18.33
N ALA A 334 -8.29 3.00 -17.08
CA ALA A 334 -7.56 1.78 -16.71
C ALA A 334 -8.27 0.51 -17.21
N ALA A 335 -9.61 0.46 -17.15
CA ALA A 335 -10.39 -0.64 -17.72
C ALA A 335 -10.17 -0.78 -19.22
N ALA A 336 -10.12 0.36 -19.95
CA ALA A 336 -9.90 0.38 -21.39
C ALA A 336 -8.47 -0.02 -21.79
N VAL A 337 -7.47 0.29 -20.96
CA VAL A 337 -6.08 -0.18 -21.17
C VAL A 337 -5.96 -1.69 -20.93
N GLY A 338 -6.75 -2.24 -20.01
CA GLY A 338 -6.72 -3.63 -19.59
C GLY A 338 -5.85 -3.84 -18.38
N VAL A 339 -6.52 -4.11 -17.25
CA VAL A 339 -5.90 -4.48 -15.97
C VAL A 339 -6.52 -5.77 -15.45
N ASP A 340 -5.82 -6.47 -14.57
CA ASP A 340 -6.31 -7.73 -14.00
C ASP A 340 -7.33 -7.49 -12.88
N GLY A 341 -7.34 -6.28 -12.29
CA GLY A 341 -8.29 -5.94 -11.25
C GLY A 341 -8.30 -4.46 -10.87
N PHE A 342 -9.21 -4.14 -9.94
CA PHE A 342 -9.40 -2.79 -9.41
C PHE A 342 -9.37 -2.81 -7.88
N PHE A 343 -8.89 -1.70 -7.33
CA PHE A 343 -8.90 -1.41 -5.91
C PHE A 343 -9.69 -0.13 -5.66
N TYR A 344 -10.69 -0.22 -4.78
CA TYR A 344 -11.53 0.91 -4.36
C TYR A 344 -11.66 0.95 -2.84
N GLU A 345 -11.49 2.12 -2.26
CA GLU A 345 -11.93 2.35 -0.88
C GLU A 345 -13.33 2.95 -0.88
N THR A 346 -14.17 2.45 0.02
CA THR A 346 -15.56 2.86 0.15
C THR A 346 -15.96 3.01 1.60
N HIS A 347 -16.84 3.96 1.86
CA HIS A 347 -17.38 4.22 3.18
C HIS A 347 -18.87 4.60 3.08
N PRO A 348 -19.73 4.24 4.05
CA PRO A 348 -21.13 4.65 4.03
C PRO A 348 -21.30 6.17 4.00
N ASP A 349 -20.43 6.87 4.71
CA ASP A 349 -20.36 8.33 4.77
C ASP A 349 -18.92 8.82 4.66
N PRO A 350 -18.38 8.99 3.44
CA PRO A 350 -16.98 9.39 3.21
C PRO A 350 -16.61 10.73 3.86
N ALA A 351 -17.58 11.63 4.07
CA ALA A 351 -17.31 12.94 4.65
C ALA A 351 -16.89 12.86 6.13
N HIS A 352 -17.33 11.83 6.85
CA HIS A 352 -17.02 11.61 8.26
C HIS A 352 -16.02 10.47 8.49
N ALA A 353 -15.43 9.92 7.43
CA ALA A 353 -14.43 8.87 7.55
C ALA A 353 -13.15 9.37 8.25
N LEU A 354 -12.59 8.55 9.12
CA LEU A 354 -11.38 8.88 9.90
C LEU A 354 -10.09 8.85 9.08
N SER A 355 -10.15 8.36 7.84
CA SER A 355 -9.02 8.28 6.90
C SER A 355 -9.49 8.40 5.47
N ASP A 356 -8.74 9.16 4.65
CA ASP A 356 -8.85 9.26 3.18
C ASP A 356 -10.25 9.58 2.62
N GLY A 357 -11.15 10.14 3.44
CA GLY A 357 -12.54 10.47 3.07
C GLY A 357 -12.69 11.16 1.72
N PRO A 358 -11.90 12.22 1.39
CA PRO A 358 -11.99 12.93 0.11
C PRO A 358 -11.76 12.05 -1.13
N ASN A 359 -11.11 10.89 -0.97
CA ASN A 359 -10.79 9.97 -2.07
C ASN A 359 -11.77 8.81 -2.18
N MET A 360 -12.52 8.52 -1.12
CA MET A 360 -13.40 7.36 -1.08
C MET A 360 -14.70 7.57 -1.84
N LEU A 361 -15.23 6.47 -2.36
CA LEU A 361 -16.57 6.40 -2.92
C LEU A 361 -17.58 5.99 -1.84
N ASN A 362 -18.81 6.50 -1.95
CA ASN A 362 -19.90 5.86 -1.24
C ASN A 362 -20.31 4.54 -1.94
N LEU A 363 -21.12 3.74 -1.28
CA LEU A 363 -21.51 2.41 -1.75
C LEU A 363 -22.22 2.44 -3.11
N GLN A 364 -23.07 3.44 -3.38
CA GLN A 364 -23.78 3.57 -4.66
C GLN A 364 -22.83 3.96 -5.81
N GLN A 365 -21.87 4.84 -5.53
CA GLN A 365 -20.84 5.21 -6.50
C GLN A 365 -19.96 4.02 -6.85
N LEU A 366 -19.59 3.20 -5.83
CA LEU A 366 -18.82 1.97 -6.05
C LEU A 366 -19.57 1.00 -6.96
N GLU A 367 -20.85 0.74 -6.71
CA GLU A 367 -21.66 -0.14 -7.59
C GLU A 367 -21.62 0.30 -9.04
N ARG A 368 -21.86 1.59 -9.26
CA ARG A 368 -21.92 2.16 -10.60
C ARG A 368 -20.59 2.01 -11.33
N ILE A 369 -19.48 2.27 -10.65
CA ILE A 369 -18.17 2.20 -11.31
C ILE A 369 -17.73 0.76 -11.56
N VAL A 370 -18.00 -0.17 -10.66
CA VAL A 370 -17.73 -1.60 -10.87
C VAL A 370 -18.50 -2.12 -12.09
N ALA A 371 -19.78 -1.79 -12.21
CA ALA A 371 -20.57 -2.17 -13.40
C ALA A 371 -20.00 -1.60 -14.70
N GLN A 372 -19.54 -0.34 -14.68
CA GLN A 372 -18.95 0.31 -15.86
C GLN A 372 -17.61 -0.32 -16.25
N THR A 373 -16.72 -0.57 -15.30
CA THR A 373 -15.40 -1.16 -15.58
C THR A 373 -15.52 -2.60 -16.09
N LEU A 374 -16.43 -3.40 -15.53
CA LEU A 374 -16.77 -4.73 -16.06
C LEU A 374 -17.28 -4.69 -17.48
N ALA A 375 -18.21 -3.77 -17.80
CA ALA A 375 -18.75 -3.63 -19.12
C ALA A 375 -17.68 -3.25 -20.16
N ILE A 376 -16.76 -2.35 -19.80
CA ILE A 376 -15.64 -1.95 -20.66
C ILE A 376 -14.69 -3.13 -20.90
N GLN A 377 -14.27 -3.83 -19.85
CA GLN A 377 -13.38 -4.98 -19.98
C GLN A 377 -14.01 -6.09 -20.84
N LYS A 378 -15.29 -6.40 -20.61
CA LYS A 378 -16.03 -7.36 -21.43
C LYS A 378 -16.11 -6.96 -22.90
N ALA A 379 -16.34 -5.66 -23.18
CA ALA A 379 -16.41 -5.15 -24.56
C ALA A 379 -15.08 -5.25 -25.30
N LEU A 380 -13.96 -5.25 -24.58
CA LEU A 380 -12.60 -5.35 -25.11
C LEU A 380 -12.02 -6.77 -25.07
N GLY A 381 -12.78 -7.74 -24.55
CA GLY A 381 -12.35 -9.15 -24.49
C GLY A 381 -11.36 -9.49 -23.37
N PHE A 382 -11.36 -8.69 -22.31
CA PHE A 382 -10.54 -8.94 -21.10
C PHE A 382 -11.28 -9.81 -20.08
#